data_b26de5b3784affc4ecfbeb6ec94d3b33
#
_entry.id   b26de5b3784affc4ecfbeb6ec94d3b33
#
_cell.length_a   1.000
_cell.length_b   1.000
_cell.length_c   1.000
_cell.angle_alpha   90.00
_cell.angle_beta   90.00
_cell.angle_gamma   90.00
#
_symmetry.space_group_name_H-M   'P 1'
#
loop_
_entity.id
_entity.type
_entity.pdbx_description
1 polymer ?
#
loop_
_entity_poly.entity_id
_entity_poly.type
_entity_poly.pdbx_seq_one_letter_code
_entity_poly.pdbx_strand_id
1 'polypeptide(L)'
;KIDGQWVTHQWLKKAVLLSFRINDNQVIDGAESRYFDKVPMKFADYDEARFQKEGFRVVPPAAVRQGAFIARNTVLMPSYVNIGAYVDEGTMVDTWATVGSCAQIGKNVHLSGGVGIGGVLEPLQANPTIIEDNCFIGARSEVVEGVIVEEGSVISMGVYLGQSTKIYDRETGEVHYGRVPAGSVVVSGNLPSKDGKYSLYCAVIVK
;
A
#
# COMPACT_ATOMS: atom_id res chain seq x y z
N LYS A 1 14.21 -7.77 4.77
CA LYS A 1 14.46 -9.14 4.22
C LYS A 1 15.57 -9.83 5.01
N ILE A 2 15.46 -11.12 5.22
CA ILE A 2 16.52 -11.98 5.76
C ILE A 2 16.85 -12.99 4.66
N ASP A 3 18.11 -13.04 4.25
CA ASP A 3 18.58 -13.90 3.14
C ASP A 3 17.72 -13.79 1.86
N GLY A 4 17.34 -12.55 1.51
CA GLY A 4 16.49 -12.25 0.36
C GLY A 4 15.00 -12.52 0.53
N GLN A 5 14.58 -13.16 1.62
CA GLN A 5 13.18 -13.49 1.90
C GLN A 5 12.53 -12.45 2.82
N TRP A 6 11.28 -12.10 2.55
CA TRP A 6 10.48 -11.27 3.45
C TRP A 6 10.12 -12.04 4.71
N VAL A 7 10.41 -11.45 5.87
CA VAL A 7 10.06 -12.01 7.20
C VAL A 7 9.08 -11.07 7.88
N THR A 8 7.89 -11.58 8.18
CA THR A 8 6.83 -10.80 8.82
C THR A 8 6.97 -10.84 10.35
N HIS A 9 7.16 -9.68 10.94
CA HIS A 9 7.21 -9.50 12.39
C HIS A 9 5.80 -9.40 12.97
N GLN A 10 5.12 -10.52 13.17
CA GLN A 10 3.73 -10.60 13.64
C GLN A 10 3.48 -9.88 14.97
N TRP A 11 4.50 -9.74 15.82
CA TRP A 11 4.38 -9.04 17.09
C TRP A 11 4.07 -7.56 16.94
N LEU A 12 4.52 -6.91 15.85
CA LEU A 12 4.20 -5.51 15.55
C LEU A 12 2.70 -5.33 15.29
N LYS A 13 2.10 -6.21 14.48
CA LYS A 13 0.65 -6.21 14.25
C LYS A 13 -0.12 -6.42 15.55
N LYS A 14 0.33 -7.37 16.40
CA LYS A 14 -0.27 -7.61 17.71
C LYS A 14 -0.18 -6.36 18.60
N ALA A 15 0.95 -5.65 18.59
CA ALA A 15 1.11 -4.40 19.34
C ALA A 15 0.11 -3.33 18.89
N VAL A 16 -0.10 -3.17 17.57
CA VAL A 16 -1.12 -2.25 17.04
C VAL A 16 -2.52 -2.64 17.51
N LEU A 17 -2.90 -3.92 17.41
CA LEU A 17 -4.20 -4.41 17.87
C LEU A 17 -4.41 -4.21 19.38
N LEU A 18 -3.37 -4.40 20.18
CA LEU A 18 -3.41 -4.15 21.63
C LEU A 18 -3.56 -2.66 21.93
N SER A 19 -2.87 -1.79 21.18
CA SER A 19 -3.00 -0.34 21.36
C SER A 19 -4.44 0.15 21.23
N PHE A 20 -5.24 -0.44 20.35
CA PHE A 20 -6.67 -0.11 20.19
C PHE A 20 -7.52 -0.51 21.39
N ARG A 21 -7.05 -1.44 22.23
CA ARG A 21 -7.75 -1.88 23.44
C ARG A 21 -7.41 -1.06 24.68
N ILE A 22 -6.20 -0.49 24.72
CA ILE A 22 -5.72 0.28 25.88
C ILE A 22 -5.90 1.79 25.71
N ASN A 23 -6.28 2.25 24.52
CA ASN A 23 -6.58 3.66 24.27
C ASN A 23 -8.06 3.83 23.97
N ASP A 24 -8.67 4.81 24.63
CA ASP A 24 -10.05 5.24 24.37
C ASP A 24 -10.09 6.25 23.22
N ASN A 25 -11.27 6.37 22.59
CA ASN A 25 -11.51 7.41 21.62
C ASN A 25 -11.45 8.79 22.31
N GLN A 26 -10.79 9.73 21.66
CA GLN A 26 -10.64 11.10 22.09
C GLN A 26 -10.98 12.06 20.95
N VAL A 27 -11.37 13.27 21.31
CA VAL A 27 -11.55 14.33 20.32
C VAL A 27 -10.18 14.74 19.80
N ILE A 28 -10.03 14.72 18.47
CA ILE A 28 -8.85 15.16 17.75
C ILE A 28 -9.25 16.40 16.96
N ASP A 29 -8.62 17.53 17.24
CA ASP A 29 -8.84 18.76 16.49
C ASP A 29 -8.12 18.70 15.14
N GLY A 30 -8.79 19.07 14.07
CA GLY A 30 -8.24 19.20 12.73
C GLY A 30 -8.53 20.58 12.15
N ALA A 31 -7.90 20.93 11.05
CA ALA A 31 -8.05 22.26 10.43
C ALA A 31 -9.48 22.56 9.96
N GLU A 32 -10.20 21.56 9.47
CA GLU A 32 -11.53 21.73 8.88
C GLU A 32 -12.63 21.02 9.66
N SER A 33 -12.28 20.12 10.57
CA SER A 33 -13.25 19.31 11.32
C SER A 33 -12.64 18.76 12.60
N ARG A 34 -13.47 18.26 13.48
CA ARG A 34 -13.07 17.44 14.62
C ARG A 34 -13.31 15.98 14.34
N TYR A 35 -12.43 15.16 14.84
CA TYR A 35 -12.49 13.70 14.75
C TYR A 35 -12.67 13.08 16.12
N PHE A 36 -13.10 11.83 16.18
CA PHE A 36 -13.24 11.08 17.42
C PHE A 36 -12.66 9.69 17.23
N ASP A 37 -11.38 9.53 17.56
CA ASP A 37 -10.63 8.29 17.34
C ASP A 37 -9.58 8.09 18.46
N LYS A 38 -9.04 6.90 18.51
CA LYS A 38 -8.00 6.51 19.47
C LYS A 38 -6.58 6.66 18.94
N VAL A 39 -6.40 6.91 17.66
CA VAL A 39 -5.07 7.07 17.03
C VAL A 39 -4.90 8.52 16.60
N PRO A 40 -3.96 9.26 17.21
CA PRO A 40 -3.67 10.63 16.79
C PRO A 40 -3.15 10.71 15.35
N MET A 41 -3.24 11.90 14.77
CA MET A 41 -2.60 12.20 13.49
C MET A 41 -1.10 12.38 13.68
N LYS A 42 -0.29 11.83 12.75
CA LYS A 42 1.17 11.85 12.85
C LYS A 42 1.77 13.26 12.94
N PHE A 43 1.19 14.20 12.23
CA PHE A 43 1.75 15.56 12.08
C PHE A 43 1.09 16.60 12.99
N ALA A 44 0.26 16.18 13.96
CA ALA A 44 -0.50 17.10 14.81
C ALA A 44 0.37 18.09 15.60
N ASP A 45 1.59 17.70 15.94
CA ASP A 45 2.57 18.48 16.73
C ASP A 45 3.80 18.92 15.93
N TYR A 46 3.79 18.79 14.59
CA TYR A 46 4.93 19.16 13.75
C TYR A 46 4.95 20.68 13.50
N ASP A 47 6.11 21.28 13.76
CA ASP A 47 6.43 22.62 13.33
C ASP A 47 7.22 22.63 12.01
N GLU A 48 7.48 23.82 11.48
CA GLU A 48 8.23 23.98 10.23
C GLU A 48 9.64 23.38 10.32
N ALA A 49 10.33 23.54 11.43
CA ALA A 49 11.69 23.03 11.62
C ALA A 49 11.72 21.50 11.57
N ARG A 50 10.71 20.85 12.14
CA ARG A 50 10.57 19.38 12.10
C ARG A 50 10.26 18.89 10.70
N PHE A 51 9.35 19.51 9.96
CA PHE A 51 9.08 19.17 8.56
C PHE A 51 10.34 19.30 7.69
N GLN A 52 11.09 20.41 7.83
CA GLN A 52 12.34 20.62 7.10
C GLN A 52 13.39 19.57 7.44
N LYS A 53 13.53 19.22 8.72
CA LYS A 53 14.47 18.20 9.19
C LYS A 53 14.14 16.81 8.64
N GLU A 54 12.88 16.42 8.66
CA GLU A 54 12.42 15.11 8.18
C GLU A 54 12.37 15.05 6.64
N GLY A 55 12.17 16.18 5.96
CA GLY A 55 12.44 16.37 4.54
C GLY A 55 11.43 15.71 3.60
N PHE A 56 10.16 15.61 3.99
CA PHE A 56 9.06 15.19 3.12
C PHE A 56 8.04 16.30 2.94
N ARG A 57 7.19 16.16 1.93
CA ARG A 57 6.13 17.11 1.63
C ARG A 57 4.76 16.49 1.88
N VAL A 58 3.88 17.25 2.59
CA VAL A 58 2.52 16.84 2.91
C VAL A 58 1.55 17.88 2.37
N VAL A 59 0.70 17.46 1.44
CA VAL A 59 -0.30 18.34 0.81
C VAL A 59 -1.65 18.16 1.52
N PRO A 60 -2.30 19.24 2.01
CA PRO A 60 -3.59 19.10 2.66
C PRO A 60 -4.68 18.64 1.68
N PRO A 61 -5.65 17.81 2.09
CA PRO A 61 -5.81 17.24 3.41
C PRO A 61 -5.24 15.81 3.57
N ALA A 62 -3.96 15.58 3.27
CA ALA A 62 -3.36 14.27 3.48
C ALA A 62 -3.48 13.84 4.95
N ALA A 63 -3.95 12.62 5.19
CA ALA A 63 -4.16 12.06 6.51
C ALA A 63 -3.15 10.94 6.78
N VAL A 64 -2.30 11.11 7.78
CA VAL A 64 -1.32 10.10 8.22
C VAL A 64 -1.54 9.79 9.68
N ARG A 65 -1.84 8.54 10.00
CA ARG A 65 -2.02 8.11 11.41
C ARG A 65 -0.67 7.96 12.10
N GLN A 66 -0.63 8.31 13.38
CA GLN A 66 0.54 8.05 14.21
C GLN A 66 0.92 6.56 14.16
N GLY A 67 2.22 6.25 14.18
CA GLY A 67 2.73 4.89 14.00
C GLY A 67 3.02 4.51 12.54
N ALA A 68 2.65 5.34 11.56
CA ALA A 68 3.17 5.22 10.20
C ALA A 68 4.58 5.82 10.10
N PHE A 69 5.43 5.25 9.25
CA PHE A 69 6.75 5.78 8.91
C PHE A 69 6.72 6.41 7.52
N ILE A 70 7.22 7.63 7.41
CA ILE A 70 7.37 8.38 6.16
C ILE A 70 8.82 8.79 6.03
N ALA A 71 9.50 8.32 4.99
CA ALA A 71 10.89 8.62 4.74
C ALA A 71 11.08 9.98 4.06
N ARG A 72 12.33 10.43 4.02
CA ARG A 72 12.75 11.67 3.37
C ARG A 72 12.40 11.68 1.87
N ASN A 73 12.21 12.86 1.31
CA ASN A 73 11.86 13.07 -0.10
C ASN A 73 10.54 12.41 -0.55
N THR A 74 9.73 11.92 0.38
CA THR A 74 8.38 11.44 0.10
C THR A 74 7.44 12.62 -0.20
N VAL A 75 6.52 12.44 -1.13
CA VAL A 75 5.43 13.37 -1.39
C VAL A 75 4.11 12.68 -1.09
N LEU A 76 3.38 13.23 -0.12
CA LEU A 76 2.01 12.82 0.18
C LEU A 76 1.06 13.86 -0.40
N MET A 77 0.40 13.55 -1.51
CA MET A 77 -0.76 14.30 -1.99
C MET A 77 -1.94 14.04 -1.03
N PRO A 78 -3.11 14.69 -1.19
CA PRO A 78 -4.29 14.36 -0.41
C PRO A 78 -4.57 12.85 -0.46
N SER A 79 -4.18 12.13 0.56
CA SER A 79 -4.10 10.67 0.59
C SER A 79 -4.26 10.17 2.02
N TYR A 80 -4.32 8.86 2.21
CA TYR A 80 -4.45 8.27 3.54
C TYR A 80 -3.34 7.23 3.77
N VAL A 81 -2.59 7.40 4.87
CA VAL A 81 -1.57 6.43 5.31
C VAL A 81 -1.92 5.92 6.71
N ASN A 82 -2.17 4.64 6.82
CA ASN A 82 -2.65 4.02 8.04
C ASN A 82 -1.51 3.67 9.02
N ILE A 83 -1.87 3.38 10.26
CA ILE A 83 -0.96 2.98 11.34
C ILE A 83 -0.11 1.77 10.94
N GLY A 84 1.18 1.81 11.27
CA GLY A 84 2.13 0.75 10.98
C GLY A 84 2.60 0.69 9.52
N ALA A 85 2.04 1.47 8.62
CA ALA A 85 2.51 1.58 7.24
C ALA A 85 3.93 2.16 7.18
N TYR A 86 4.70 1.69 6.21
CA TYR A 86 6.05 2.16 5.90
C TYR A 86 6.07 2.70 4.48
N VAL A 87 6.49 3.94 4.30
CA VAL A 87 6.65 4.59 2.99
C VAL A 87 8.08 5.07 2.88
N ASP A 88 8.84 4.49 1.97
CA ASP A 88 10.27 4.74 1.84
C ASP A 88 10.59 5.95 0.94
N GLU A 89 11.86 6.29 0.90
CA GLU A 89 12.43 7.49 0.31
C GLU A 89 12.05 7.68 -1.17
N GLY A 90 11.77 8.93 -1.53
CA GLY A 90 11.48 9.31 -2.91
C GLY A 90 10.12 8.86 -3.45
N THR A 91 9.31 8.21 -2.63
CA THR A 91 7.99 7.69 -3.02
C THR A 91 6.94 8.78 -3.06
N MET A 92 6.04 8.71 -4.05
CA MET A 92 4.84 9.53 -4.12
C MET A 92 3.60 8.71 -3.81
N VAL A 93 2.82 9.16 -2.84
CA VAL A 93 1.46 8.70 -2.58
C VAL A 93 0.52 9.76 -3.16
N ASP A 94 -0.03 9.49 -4.34
CA ASP A 94 -0.80 10.47 -5.11
C ASP A 94 -2.23 10.62 -4.60
N THR A 95 -2.98 11.51 -5.22
CA THR A 95 -4.30 11.99 -4.79
C THR A 95 -5.30 10.85 -4.60
N TRP A 96 -5.86 10.80 -3.41
CA TRP A 96 -6.82 9.78 -2.95
C TRP A 96 -6.29 8.33 -2.96
N ALA A 97 -4.97 8.15 -3.05
CA ALA A 97 -4.40 6.84 -2.80
C ALA A 97 -4.43 6.51 -1.30
N THR A 98 -4.48 5.22 -0.98
CA THR A 98 -4.47 4.71 0.39
C THR A 98 -3.33 3.72 0.59
N VAL A 99 -2.61 3.86 1.70
CA VAL A 99 -1.63 2.89 2.17
C VAL A 99 -2.20 2.25 3.43
N GLY A 100 -2.60 1.01 3.31
CA GLY A 100 -3.24 0.25 4.39
C GLY A 100 -2.32 -0.03 5.56
N SER A 101 -2.90 -0.46 6.67
CA SER A 101 -2.16 -0.74 7.90
C SER A 101 -1.04 -1.75 7.69
N CYS A 102 0.16 -1.41 8.17
CA CYS A 102 1.37 -2.21 8.07
C CYS A 102 1.87 -2.50 6.64
N ALA A 103 1.25 -1.96 5.60
CA ALA A 103 1.75 -2.09 4.23
C ALA A 103 3.16 -1.51 4.10
N GLN A 104 3.99 -2.13 3.25
CA GLN A 104 5.38 -1.76 3.05
C GLN A 104 5.57 -1.24 1.63
N ILE A 105 5.89 0.03 1.50
CA ILE A 105 6.15 0.68 0.21
C ILE A 105 7.63 1.02 0.13
N GLY A 106 8.29 0.51 -0.88
CA GLY A 106 9.72 0.70 -1.13
C GLY A 106 10.09 2.10 -1.62
N LYS A 107 11.33 2.26 -2.07
CA LYS A 107 11.89 3.52 -2.57
C LYS A 107 11.41 3.84 -3.98
N ASN A 108 11.28 5.14 -4.26
CA ASN A 108 10.97 5.64 -5.61
C ASN A 108 9.72 4.98 -6.22
N VAL A 109 8.76 4.59 -5.39
CA VAL A 109 7.48 4.05 -5.82
C VAL A 109 6.53 5.19 -6.17
N HIS A 110 5.74 5.00 -7.23
CA HIS A 110 4.63 5.89 -7.53
C HIS A 110 3.31 5.15 -7.33
N LEU A 111 2.56 5.51 -6.29
CA LEU A 111 1.17 5.10 -6.13
C LEU A 111 0.29 6.17 -6.77
N SER A 112 -0.25 5.88 -7.95
CA SER A 112 -1.06 6.84 -8.72
C SER A 112 -2.41 7.14 -8.05
N GLY A 113 -3.13 8.11 -8.59
CA GLY A 113 -4.39 8.59 -8.02
C GLY A 113 -5.41 7.47 -7.76
N GLY A 114 -5.89 7.42 -6.52
CA GLY A 114 -6.89 6.45 -6.09
C GLY A 114 -6.43 5.00 -6.03
N VAL A 115 -5.14 4.74 -5.98
CA VAL A 115 -4.59 3.40 -5.70
C VAL A 115 -4.94 2.96 -4.28
N GLY A 116 -5.36 1.70 -4.13
CA GLY A 116 -5.59 1.07 -2.84
C GLY A 116 -4.53 0.02 -2.51
N ILE A 117 -3.75 0.25 -1.47
CA ILE A 117 -2.86 -0.76 -0.91
C ILE A 117 -3.47 -1.31 0.37
N GLY A 118 -3.78 -2.61 0.37
CA GLY A 118 -4.50 -3.27 1.47
C GLY A 118 -3.70 -3.34 2.77
N GLY A 119 -4.43 -3.28 3.87
CA GLY A 119 -3.87 -3.42 5.21
C GLY A 119 -4.03 -4.83 5.78
N VAL A 120 -3.60 -5.01 7.04
CA VAL A 120 -3.61 -6.31 7.72
C VAL A 120 -4.57 -6.40 8.91
N LEU A 121 -5.24 -5.32 9.28
CA LEU A 121 -6.02 -5.25 10.52
C LEU A 121 -7.48 -5.66 10.34
N GLU A 122 -8.13 -5.21 9.28
CA GLU A 122 -9.55 -5.48 9.02
C GLU A 122 -9.82 -5.64 7.52
N PRO A 123 -10.09 -6.88 7.08
CA PRO A 123 -10.01 -8.14 7.82
C PRO A 123 -8.55 -8.48 8.19
N LEU A 124 -8.38 -9.31 9.22
CA LEU A 124 -7.04 -9.73 9.65
C LEU A 124 -6.33 -10.49 8.53
N GLN A 125 -5.18 -9.98 8.13
CA GLN A 125 -4.28 -10.64 7.17
C GLN A 125 -3.02 -11.15 7.86
N ALA A 126 -2.48 -12.28 7.36
CA ALA A 126 -1.25 -12.85 7.89
C ALA A 126 -0.03 -12.00 7.56
N ASN A 127 0.09 -11.58 6.30
CA ASN A 127 1.24 -10.87 5.77
C ASN A 127 0.85 -9.48 5.27
N PRO A 128 1.75 -8.47 5.41
CA PRO A 128 1.53 -7.16 4.83
C PRO A 128 1.62 -7.20 3.30
N THR A 129 0.87 -6.32 2.65
CA THR A 129 1.08 -6.01 1.23
C THR A 129 2.41 -5.29 1.09
N ILE A 130 3.20 -5.67 0.08
CA ILE A 130 4.54 -5.15 -0.16
C ILE A 130 4.64 -4.68 -1.60
N ILE A 131 5.03 -3.43 -1.79
CA ILE A 131 5.45 -2.88 -3.07
C ILE A 131 6.94 -2.61 -2.94
N GLU A 132 7.75 -3.33 -3.70
CA GLU A 132 9.21 -3.16 -3.66
C GLU A 132 9.66 -1.90 -4.41
N ASP A 133 10.96 -1.63 -4.43
CA ASP A 133 11.54 -0.40 -4.94
C ASP A 133 11.24 -0.18 -6.44
N ASN A 134 11.19 1.08 -6.86
CA ASN A 134 11.07 1.49 -8.25
C ASN A 134 9.82 0.99 -8.99
N CYS A 135 8.77 0.62 -8.27
CA CYS A 135 7.49 0.20 -8.84
C CYS A 135 6.60 1.39 -9.20
N PHE A 136 5.81 1.21 -10.25
CA PHE A 136 4.73 2.11 -10.63
C PHE A 136 3.39 1.40 -10.51
N ILE A 137 2.48 1.92 -9.69
CA ILE A 137 1.13 1.38 -9.52
C ILE A 137 0.14 2.35 -10.15
N GLY A 138 -0.48 1.92 -11.25
CA GLY A 138 -1.40 2.71 -12.05
C GLY A 138 -2.69 3.07 -11.32
N ALA A 139 -3.29 4.19 -11.71
CA ALA A 139 -4.46 4.76 -11.06
C ALA A 139 -5.60 3.75 -10.89
N ARG A 140 -6.28 3.81 -9.72
CA ARG A 140 -7.43 2.94 -9.39
C ARG A 140 -7.10 1.45 -9.37
N SER A 141 -5.83 1.07 -9.26
CA SER A 141 -5.46 -0.32 -9.00
C SER A 141 -5.52 -0.64 -7.51
N GLU A 142 -5.81 -1.90 -7.20
CA GLU A 142 -5.84 -2.41 -5.83
C GLU A 142 -4.81 -3.54 -5.67
N VAL A 143 -3.95 -3.46 -4.66
CA VAL A 143 -3.02 -4.52 -4.29
C VAL A 143 -3.25 -4.85 -2.83
N VAL A 144 -3.81 -6.01 -2.56
CA VAL A 144 -4.33 -6.36 -1.24
C VAL A 144 -3.89 -7.76 -0.79
N GLU A 145 -4.32 -8.16 0.42
CA GLU A 145 -4.15 -9.53 0.95
C GLU A 145 -2.70 -10.02 1.01
N GLY A 146 -1.75 -9.11 1.24
CA GLY A 146 -0.35 -9.48 1.37
C GLY A 146 0.34 -9.86 0.06
N VAL A 147 -0.21 -9.45 -1.09
CA VAL A 147 0.46 -9.57 -2.39
C VAL A 147 1.77 -8.80 -2.38
N ILE A 148 2.79 -9.37 -3.00
CA ILE A 148 4.10 -8.73 -3.19
C ILE A 148 4.24 -8.33 -4.66
N VAL A 149 4.49 -7.04 -4.90
CA VAL A 149 4.90 -6.53 -6.22
C VAL A 149 6.40 -6.30 -6.15
N GLU A 150 7.15 -7.10 -6.88
CA GLU A 150 8.61 -7.05 -6.85
C GLU A 150 9.17 -5.88 -7.63
N GLU A 151 10.43 -5.55 -7.32
CA GLU A 151 11.16 -4.37 -7.77
C GLU A 151 11.00 -4.08 -9.28
N GLY A 152 10.83 -2.79 -9.61
CA GLY A 152 10.78 -2.30 -10.98
C GLY A 152 9.54 -2.69 -11.77
N SER A 153 8.54 -3.27 -11.12
CA SER A 153 7.30 -3.68 -11.80
C SER A 153 6.38 -2.49 -12.07
N VAL A 154 5.65 -2.57 -13.16
CA VAL A 154 4.64 -1.61 -13.58
C VAL A 154 3.28 -2.28 -13.58
N ILE A 155 2.39 -1.83 -12.72
CA ILE A 155 0.99 -2.22 -12.70
C ILE A 155 0.20 -1.15 -13.47
N SER A 156 -0.48 -1.52 -14.53
CA SER A 156 -1.32 -0.61 -15.31
C SER A 156 -2.53 -0.15 -14.48
N MET A 157 -3.21 0.90 -14.95
CA MET A 157 -4.42 1.36 -14.28
C MET A 157 -5.51 0.29 -14.24
N GLY A 158 -6.28 0.27 -13.13
CA GLY A 158 -7.44 -0.61 -12.99
C GLY A 158 -7.10 -2.11 -12.91
N VAL A 159 -5.95 -2.45 -12.34
CA VAL A 159 -5.56 -3.85 -12.07
C VAL A 159 -5.82 -4.18 -10.61
N TYR A 160 -6.45 -5.32 -10.33
CA TYR A 160 -6.84 -5.77 -9.01
C TYR A 160 -6.10 -7.06 -8.63
N LEU A 161 -5.25 -6.99 -7.59
CA LEU A 161 -4.37 -8.07 -7.15
C LEU A 161 -4.69 -8.47 -5.71
N GLY A 162 -5.27 -9.65 -5.55
CA GLY A 162 -5.43 -10.34 -4.27
C GLY A 162 -4.74 -11.72 -4.32
N GLN A 163 -4.72 -12.45 -3.22
CA GLN A 163 -4.06 -13.77 -3.13
C GLN A 163 -4.62 -14.81 -4.11
N SER A 164 -5.89 -14.71 -4.45
CA SER A 164 -6.56 -15.61 -5.38
C SER A 164 -6.57 -15.13 -6.84
N THR A 165 -6.08 -13.92 -7.09
CA THR A 165 -6.00 -13.36 -8.44
C THR A 165 -5.00 -14.14 -9.27
N LYS A 166 -5.42 -14.67 -10.42
CA LYS A 166 -4.51 -15.27 -11.40
C LYS A 166 -3.68 -14.15 -12.05
N ILE A 167 -2.37 -14.30 -12.01
CA ILE A 167 -1.43 -13.43 -12.70
C ILE A 167 -0.83 -14.29 -13.82
N TYR A 168 -1.38 -14.13 -15.02
CA TYR A 168 -1.02 -14.96 -16.18
C TYR A 168 0.12 -14.30 -16.96
N ASP A 169 1.22 -15.03 -17.11
CA ASP A 169 2.32 -14.63 -17.99
C ASP A 169 2.01 -15.09 -19.42
N ARG A 170 1.80 -14.14 -20.32
CA ARG A 170 1.43 -14.45 -21.71
C ARG A 170 2.56 -15.04 -22.53
N GLU A 171 3.83 -14.85 -22.12
CA GLU A 171 4.97 -15.37 -22.86
C GLU A 171 5.28 -16.82 -22.48
N THR A 172 5.21 -17.14 -21.19
CA THR A 172 5.52 -18.48 -20.68
C THR A 172 4.30 -19.36 -20.52
N GLY A 173 3.10 -18.78 -20.39
CA GLY A 173 1.86 -19.48 -20.06
C GLY A 173 1.76 -19.83 -18.57
N GLU A 174 2.70 -19.41 -17.74
CA GLU A 174 2.67 -19.65 -16.31
C GLU A 174 1.60 -18.80 -15.61
N VAL A 175 1.13 -19.28 -14.47
CA VAL A 175 0.18 -18.55 -13.61
C VAL A 175 0.79 -18.38 -12.24
N HIS A 176 1.01 -17.12 -11.85
CA HIS A 176 1.48 -16.75 -10.52
C HIS A 176 0.30 -16.37 -9.62
N TYR A 177 0.51 -16.49 -8.30
CA TYR A 177 -0.43 -16.07 -7.27
C TYR A 177 0.31 -15.35 -6.14
N GLY A 178 -0.31 -14.29 -5.61
CA GLY A 178 0.21 -13.55 -4.46
C GLY A 178 1.53 -12.81 -4.69
N ARG A 179 2.10 -12.88 -5.90
CA ARG A 179 3.38 -12.25 -6.24
C ARG A 179 3.44 -11.85 -7.72
N VAL A 180 3.84 -10.62 -7.98
CA VAL A 180 4.21 -10.12 -9.31
C VAL A 180 5.73 -10.19 -9.41
N PRO A 181 6.31 -10.94 -10.35
CA PRO A 181 7.77 -11.01 -10.53
C PRO A 181 8.40 -9.65 -10.87
N ALA A 182 9.66 -9.46 -10.49
CA ALA A 182 10.40 -8.22 -10.71
C ALA A 182 10.44 -7.81 -12.20
N GLY A 183 10.31 -6.50 -12.44
CA GLY A 183 10.36 -5.91 -13.78
C GLY A 183 9.15 -6.20 -14.67
N SER A 184 8.11 -6.85 -14.14
CA SER A 184 6.90 -7.16 -14.90
C SER A 184 6.09 -5.94 -15.27
N VAL A 185 5.49 -5.94 -16.46
CA VAL A 185 4.43 -5.02 -16.86
C VAL A 185 3.11 -5.78 -16.85
N VAL A 186 2.19 -5.36 -15.98
CA VAL A 186 0.93 -6.06 -15.71
C VAL A 186 -0.26 -5.22 -16.15
N VAL A 187 -1.16 -5.83 -16.88
CA VAL A 187 -2.43 -5.20 -17.33
C VAL A 187 -3.63 -6.03 -16.87
N SER A 188 -4.81 -5.42 -16.87
CA SER A 188 -6.06 -6.15 -16.65
C SER A 188 -6.40 -7.03 -17.85
N GLY A 189 -6.93 -8.21 -17.58
CA GLY A 189 -7.35 -9.15 -18.60
C GLY A 189 -8.43 -10.09 -18.09
N ASN A 190 -8.76 -11.11 -18.89
CA ASN A 190 -9.64 -12.18 -18.47
C ASN A 190 -9.23 -13.51 -19.12
N LEU A 191 -9.54 -14.60 -18.45
CA LEU A 191 -9.34 -15.95 -18.96
C LEU A 191 -10.69 -16.64 -19.14
N PRO A 192 -10.93 -17.31 -20.29
CA PRO A 192 -12.17 -18.03 -20.53
C PRO A 192 -12.31 -19.23 -19.58
N SER A 193 -13.54 -19.60 -19.26
CA SER A 193 -13.86 -20.88 -18.61
C SER A 193 -13.54 -22.05 -19.55
N LYS A 194 -13.38 -23.25 -18.96
CA LYS A 194 -13.10 -24.47 -19.75
C LYS A 194 -14.16 -24.77 -20.81
N ASP A 195 -15.41 -24.40 -20.56
CA ASP A 195 -16.54 -24.61 -21.46
C ASP A 195 -16.87 -23.40 -22.36
N GLY A 196 -16.07 -22.32 -22.24
CA GLY A 196 -16.21 -21.08 -23.01
C GLY A 196 -17.46 -20.25 -22.72
N LYS A 197 -18.24 -20.58 -21.67
CA LYS A 197 -19.49 -19.88 -21.38
C LYS A 197 -19.34 -18.55 -20.69
N TYR A 198 -18.22 -18.33 -20.00
CA TYR A 198 -17.90 -17.09 -19.32
C TYR A 198 -16.38 -16.88 -19.29
N SER A 199 -15.95 -15.71 -18.88
CA SER A 199 -14.55 -15.43 -18.56
C SER A 199 -14.44 -14.81 -17.17
N LEU A 200 -13.34 -15.04 -16.50
CA LEU A 200 -13.03 -14.45 -15.21
C LEU A 200 -11.87 -13.49 -15.33
N TYR A 201 -11.94 -12.44 -14.55
CA TYR A 201 -10.85 -11.49 -14.42
C TYR A 201 -9.53 -12.19 -14.08
N CYS A 202 -8.45 -11.72 -14.68
CA CYS A 202 -7.09 -12.03 -14.32
C CYS A 202 -6.19 -10.80 -14.53
N ALA A 203 -5.03 -10.76 -13.91
CA ALA A 203 -3.95 -9.89 -14.30
C ALA A 203 -3.11 -10.61 -15.35
N VAL A 204 -2.56 -9.86 -16.30
CA VAL A 204 -1.72 -10.42 -17.39
C VAL A 204 -0.37 -9.72 -17.41
N ILE A 205 0.70 -10.48 -17.24
CA ILE A 205 2.07 -10.02 -17.49
C ILE A 205 2.26 -9.97 -19.01
N VAL A 206 2.60 -8.78 -19.52
CA VAL A 206 2.78 -8.52 -20.95
C VAL A 206 4.24 -8.26 -21.32
N LYS A 207 5.11 -8.10 -20.31
CA LYS A 207 6.57 -7.93 -20.44
C LYS A 207 7.24 -8.31 -19.15
#